data_9eb57b4f81a6ab418e40f3e781ac81f9
#
_entry.id   9eb57b4f81a6ab418e40f3e781ac81f9
#
_cell.length_a   1.000
_cell.length_b   1.000
_cell.length_c   1.000
_cell.angle_alpha   90.00
_cell.angle_beta   90.00
_cell.angle_gamma   90.00
#
_symmetry.space_group_name_H-M   'P 1'
#
loop_
_entity.id
_entity.type
_entity.pdbx_description
1 polymer ?
#
loop_
_entity_poly.entity_id
_entity_poly.type
_entity_poly.pdbx_seq_one_letter_code
_entity_poly.pdbx_strand_id
1 'polypeptide(L)'
;MSLRFLLDTNILSEPTRQHPHPVVMKKLQEHEGEVATSTTVWHELRFGCSRLPDSQKRRFLERYLTQIVRLTIPILPYDVEAATWHGVERARLMGMGKTPSFPDSQIAAVAKVNHLILVTNNVSDYQGFFDLDVQNWFQ
;
A
#
# COMPACT_ATOMS: atom_id res chain seq x y z
N MET A 1 -15.72 10.14 -8.89
CA MET A 1 -14.78 10.60 -7.85
C MET A 1 -13.37 10.20 -8.22
N SER A 2 -12.42 11.06 -7.92
CA SER A 2 -11.03 10.77 -8.23
C SER A 2 -10.34 10.09 -7.06
N LEU A 3 -9.33 9.27 -7.37
CA LEU A 3 -8.48 8.65 -6.36
C LEU A 3 -7.59 9.69 -5.70
N ARG A 4 -7.37 9.57 -4.39
CA ARG A 4 -6.53 10.47 -3.61
C ARG A 4 -5.43 9.75 -2.84
N PHE A 5 -5.65 8.49 -2.45
CA PHE A 5 -4.78 7.77 -1.53
C PHE A 5 -4.35 6.43 -2.10
N LEU A 6 -3.10 6.07 -1.86
CA LEU A 6 -2.59 4.72 -2.08
C LEU A 6 -2.34 4.05 -0.73
N LEU A 7 -3.01 2.94 -0.47
CA LEU A 7 -2.95 2.27 0.82
C LEU A 7 -1.85 1.21 0.84
N ASP A 8 -0.98 1.29 1.87
CA ASP A 8 0.05 0.29 2.11
C ASP A 8 -0.55 -0.97 2.77
N THR A 9 0.22 -2.03 2.83
CA THR A 9 -0.18 -3.33 3.35
C THR A 9 -0.78 -3.25 4.75
N ASN A 10 -0.13 -2.50 5.65
CA ASN A 10 -0.57 -2.39 7.06
C ASN A 10 -1.94 -1.70 7.20
N ILE A 11 -2.32 -0.84 6.25
CA ILE A 11 -3.64 -0.21 6.26
C ILE A 11 -4.69 -1.19 5.78
N LEU A 12 -4.43 -1.89 4.66
CA LEU A 12 -5.38 -2.85 4.09
C LEU A 12 -5.57 -4.10 4.94
N SER A 13 -4.56 -4.49 5.72
CA SER A 13 -4.69 -5.64 6.62
C SER A 13 -5.38 -5.30 7.94
N GLU A 14 -5.48 -4.02 8.30
CA GLU A 14 -6.06 -3.62 9.58
C GLU A 14 -7.50 -4.10 9.78
N PRO A 15 -8.41 -4.01 8.78
CA PRO A 15 -9.79 -4.50 8.95
C PRO A 15 -9.91 -5.98 9.27
N THR A 16 -8.88 -6.78 8.98
CA THR A 16 -8.91 -8.23 9.23
C THR A 16 -8.44 -8.62 10.63
N ARG A 17 -7.99 -7.66 11.43
CA ARG A 17 -7.53 -7.92 12.79
C ARG A 17 -8.72 -8.12 13.73
N GLN A 18 -8.49 -8.85 14.83
CA GLN A 18 -9.52 -9.11 15.83
C GLN A 18 -10.08 -7.82 16.43
N HIS A 19 -9.20 -6.83 16.66
CA HIS A 19 -9.57 -5.52 17.21
C HIS A 19 -9.00 -4.44 16.30
N PRO A 20 -9.66 -4.15 15.16
CA PRO A 20 -9.16 -3.13 14.23
C PRO A 20 -9.05 -1.75 14.89
N HIS A 21 -8.04 -1.01 14.48
CA HIS A 21 -7.82 0.34 14.99
C HIS A 21 -8.96 1.27 14.58
N PRO A 22 -9.68 1.90 15.52
CA PRO A 22 -10.90 2.64 15.20
C PRO A 22 -10.66 3.85 14.29
N VAL A 23 -9.51 4.53 14.42
CA VAL A 23 -9.21 5.69 13.57
C VAL A 23 -8.98 5.25 12.13
N VAL A 24 -8.25 4.15 11.92
CA VAL A 24 -8.03 3.60 10.56
C VAL A 24 -9.37 3.21 9.94
N MET A 25 -10.22 2.50 10.68
CA MET A 25 -11.52 2.07 10.18
C MET A 25 -12.40 3.25 9.79
N LYS A 26 -12.40 4.30 10.61
CA LYS A 26 -13.15 5.52 10.33
C LYS A 26 -12.67 6.19 9.05
N LYS A 27 -11.34 6.32 8.89
CA LYS A 27 -10.77 6.95 7.70
C LYS A 27 -11.02 6.14 6.43
N LEU A 28 -10.97 4.82 6.50
CA LEU A 28 -11.33 3.97 5.38
C LEU A 28 -12.78 4.19 4.95
N GLN A 29 -13.68 4.34 5.90
CA GLN A 29 -15.08 4.62 5.61
C GLN A 29 -15.27 6.01 5.03
N GLU A 30 -14.64 7.04 5.61
CA GLU A 30 -14.74 8.42 5.14
C GLU A 30 -14.23 8.60 3.71
N HIS A 31 -13.21 7.84 3.32
CA HIS A 31 -12.56 7.96 2.03
C HIS A 31 -12.91 6.84 1.05
N GLU A 32 -14.03 6.16 1.29
CA GLU A 32 -14.52 5.12 0.38
C GLU A 32 -14.66 5.71 -1.03
N GLY A 33 -14.14 4.98 -2.02
CA GLY A 33 -14.14 5.44 -3.42
C GLY A 33 -12.97 6.36 -3.76
N GLU A 34 -12.16 6.77 -2.79
CA GLU A 34 -11.00 7.64 -3.02
C GLU A 34 -9.67 6.91 -2.85
N VAL A 35 -9.69 5.61 -2.56
CA VAL A 35 -8.50 4.84 -2.23
C VAL A 35 -8.16 3.83 -3.33
N ALA A 36 -6.87 3.60 -3.51
CA ALA A 36 -6.32 2.57 -4.38
C ALA A 36 -5.21 1.84 -3.62
N THR A 37 -4.70 0.78 -4.20
CA THR A 37 -3.46 0.15 -3.75
C THR A 37 -2.62 -0.23 -4.95
N SER A 38 -1.47 -0.87 -4.73
CA SER A 38 -0.55 -1.25 -5.80
C SER A 38 -0.50 -2.76 -5.95
N THR A 39 0.00 -3.21 -7.11
CA THR A 39 0.25 -4.64 -7.35
C THR A 39 1.26 -5.21 -6.37
N THR A 40 2.23 -4.41 -5.90
CA THR A 40 3.19 -4.84 -4.88
C THR A 40 2.49 -5.14 -3.56
N VAL A 41 1.59 -4.26 -3.11
CA VAL A 41 0.80 -4.49 -1.89
C VAL A 41 -0.11 -5.71 -2.07
N TRP A 42 -0.76 -5.82 -3.22
CA TRP A 42 -1.60 -6.99 -3.53
C TRP A 42 -0.81 -8.29 -3.42
N HIS A 43 0.41 -8.31 -3.99
CA HIS A 43 1.31 -9.47 -3.89
C HIS A 43 1.62 -9.81 -2.43
N GLU A 44 1.96 -8.81 -1.61
CA GLU A 44 2.28 -9.03 -0.20
C GLU A 44 1.09 -9.62 0.57
N LEU A 45 -0.12 -9.10 0.32
CA LEU A 45 -1.34 -9.59 0.95
C LEU A 45 -1.65 -11.03 0.53
N ARG A 46 -1.53 -11.34 -0.77
CA ARG A 46 -1.74 -12.69 -1.28
C ARG A 46 -0.71 -13.68 -0.73
N PHE A 47 0.54 -13.26 -0.70
CA PHE A 47 1.61 -14.09 -0.14
C PHE A 47 1.35 -14.38 1.34
N GLY A 48 1.04 -13.35 2.11
CA GLY A 48 0.77 -13.52 3.55
C GLY A 48 -0.41 -14.46 3.83
N CYS A 49 -1.45 -14.38 3.01
CA CYS A 49 -2.60 -15.28 3.11
C CYS A 49 -2.25 -16.72 2.68
N SER A 50 -1.60 -16.85 1.52
CA SER A 50 -1.37 -18.16 0.89
C SER A 50 -0.35 -19.02 1.65
N ARG A 51 0.55 -18.40 2.43
CA ARG A 51 1.51 -19.14 3.26
C ARG A 51 0.90 -19.70 4.54
N LEU A 52 -0.31 -19.30 4.90
CA LEU A 52 -0.99 -19.85 6.07
C LEU A 52 -1.44 -21.28 5.80
N PRO A 53 -1.46 -22.14 6.85
CA PRO A 53 -2.03 -23.47 6.70
C PRO A 53 -3.53 -23.38 6.38
N ASP A 54 -4.09 -24.45 5.80
CA ASP A 54 -5.53 -24.53 5.56
C ASP A 54 -6.26 -24.38 6.90
N SER A 55 -7.07 -23.34 7.02
CA SER A 55 -7.67 -22.93 8.27
C SER A 55 -8.83 -21.96 8.02
N GLN A 56 -9.63 -21.73 9.05
CA GLN A 56 -10.69 -20.72 8.98
C GLN A 56 -10.11 -19.32 8.75
N LYS A 57 -8.97 -19.03 9.37
CA LYS A 57 -8.30 -17.74 9.20
C LYS A 57 -7.89 -17.52 7.75
N ARG A 58 -7.27 -18.52 7.13
CA ARG A 58 -6.87 -18.43 5.72
C ARG A 58 -8.08 -18.20 4.82
N ARG A 59 -9.16 -18.96 5.02
CA ARG A 59 -10.38 -18.81 4.22
C ARG A 59 -11.02 -17.44 4.40
N PHE A 60 -11.02 -16.91 5.63
CA PHE A 60 -11.51 -15.56 5.90
C PHE A 60 -10.70 -14.52 5.13
N LEU A 61 -9.37 -14.61 5.18
CA LEU A 61 -8.49 -13.68 4.47
C LEU A 61 -8.65 -13.80 2.95
N GLU A 62 -8.80 -15.01 2.42
CA GLU A 62 -9.04 -15.19 0.99
C GLU A 62 -10.33 -14.52 0.53
N ARG A 63 -11.40 -14.65 1.31
CA ARG A 63 -12.68 -13.98 0.99
C ARG A 63 -12.53 -12.46 1.06
N TYR A 64 -11.82 -11.96 2.07
CA TYR A 64 -11.56 -10.53 2.19
C TYR A 64 -10.83 -10.00 0.97
N LEU A 65 -9.76 -10.68 0.55
CA LEU A 65 -8.96 -10.25 -0.60
C LEU A 65 -9.75 -10.32 -1.90
N THR A 66 -10.47 -11.41 -2.15
CA THR A 66 -11.14 -11.63 -3.44
C THR A 66 -12.48 -10.93 -3.56
N GLN A 67 -13.21 -10.75 -2.46
CA GLN A 67 -14.58 -10.23 -2.48
C GLN A 67 -14.67 -8.78 -1.99
N ILE A 68 -13.72 -8.31 -1.21
CA ILE A 68 -13.71 -6.93 -0.74
C ILE A 68 -12.64 -6.12 -1.46
N VAL A 69 -11.38 -6.43 -1.24
CA VAL A 69 -10.28 -5.64 -1.78
C VAL A 69 -10.30 -5.63 -3.31
N ARG A 70 -10.30 -6.80 -3.93
CA ARG A 70 -10.21 -6.92 -5.39
C ARG A 70 -11.37 -6.26 -6.12
N LEU A 71 -12.57 -6.30 -5.54
CA LEU A 71 -13.78 -5.79 -6.18
C LEU A 71 -14.05 -4.31 -5.91
N THR A 72 -13.51 -3.75 -4.83
CA THR A 72 -13.86 -2.38 -4.42
C THR A 72 -12.70 -1.40 -4.47
N ILE A 73 -11.45 -1.87 -4.51
CA ILE A 73 -10.26 -1.02 -4.45
C ILE A 73 -9.45 -1.22 -5.73
N PRO A 74 -9.26 -0.16 -6.55
CA PRO A 74 -8.39 -0.27 -7.72
C PRO A 74 -6.97 -0.69 -7.33
N ILE A 75 -6.40 -1.61 -8.10
CA ILE A 75 -5.04 -2.11 -7.89
C ILE A 75 -4.19 -1.58 -9.04
N LEU A 76 -3.32 -0.63 -8.74
CA LEU A 76 -2.53 0.08 -9.75
C LEU A 76 -1.21 -0.63 -10.03
N PRO A 77 -0.80 -0.75 -11.29
CA PRO A 77 0.39 -1.51 -11.64
C PRO A 77 1.67 -0.72 -11.42
N TYR A 78 2.76 -1.46 -11.19
CA TYR A 78 4.11 -0.94 -11.31
C TYR A 78 4.47 -0.95 -12.80
N ASP A 79 4.11 0.13 -13.48
CA ASP A 79 4.23 0.26 -14.93
C ASP A 79 5.55 0.93 -15.35
N VAL A 80 5.69 1.25 -16.63
CA VAL A 80 6.91 1.88 -17.17
C VAL A 80 7.17 3.23 -16.49
N GLU A 81 6.13 4.04 -16.26
CA GLU A 81 6.30 5.34 -15.59
C GLU A 81 6.79 5.16 -14.17
N ALA A 82 6.20 4.24 -13.42
CA ALA A 82 6.61 3.95 -12.06
C ALA A 82 8.04 3.40 -12.03
N ALA A 83 8.38 2.49 -12.93
CA ALA A 83 9.73 1.94 -13.03
C ALA A 83 10.76 3.02 -13.37
N THR A 84 10.41 3.97 -14.23
CA THR A 84 11.30 5.07 -14.61
C THR A 84 11.57 5.98 -13.41
N TRP A 85 10.52 6.41 -12.73
CA TRP A 85 10.67 7.22 -11.52
C TRP A 85 11.50 6.49 -10.45
N HIS A 86 11.20 5.21 -10.25
CA HIS A 86 11.91 4.38 -9.28
C HIS A 86 13.41 4.28 -9.60
N GLY A 87 13.74 4.02 -10.88
CA GLY A 87 15.14 3.91 -11.30
C GLY A 87 15.93 5.18 -11.04
N VAL A 88 15.36 6.33 -11.37
CA VAL A 88 16.00 7.65 -11.15
C VAL A 88 16.14 7.91 -9.65
N GLU A 89 15.08 7.68 -8.89
CA GLU A 89 15.09 7.94 -7.45
C GLU A 89 16.01 6.99 -6.69
N ARG A 90 16.05 5.73 -7.08
CA ARG A 90 16.98 4.76 -6.51
C ARG A 90 18.43 5.17 -6.69
N ALA A 91 18.78 5.66 -7.88
CA ALA A 91 20.13 6.16 -8.16
C ALA A 91 20.46 7.38 -7.28
N ARG A 92 19.50 8.30 -7.12
CA ARG A 92 19.68 9.49 -6.26
C ARG A 92 19.91 9.08 -4.80
N LEU A 93 19.07 8.17 -4.28
CA LEU A 93 19.17 7.73 -2.88
C LEU A 93 20.44 6.95 -2.63
N MET A 94 20.85 6.09 -3.57
CA MET A 94 22.09 5.33 -3.45
C MET A 94 23.29 6.27 -3.39
N GLY A 95 23.28 7.35 -4.18
CA GLY A 95 24.33 8.39 -4.13
C GLY A 95 24.39 9.11 -2.79
N MET A 96 23.32 9.06 -2.00
CA MET A 96 23.25 9.63 -0.64
C MET A 96 23.50 8.57 0.45
N GLY A 97 23.89 7.35 0.07
CA GLY A 97 24.09 6.26 1.00
C GLY A 97 22.81 5.62 1.53
N LYS A 98 21.70 5.82 0.85
CA LYS A 98 20.38 5.29 1.27
C LYS A 98 19.92 4.21 0.31
N THR A 99 19.44 3.07 0.88
CA THR A 99 18.99 1.92 0.09
C THR A 99 17.64 1.42 0.62
N PRO A 100 16.55 2.13 0.35
CA PRO A 100 15.21 1.63 0.72
C PRO A 100 14.96 0.27 0.08
N SER A 101 14.10 -0.53 0.70
CA SER A 101 13.75 -1.85 0.14
C SER A 101 13.12 -1.69 -1.24
N PHE A 102 13.30 -2.69 -2.10
CA PHE A 102 12.73 -2.66 -3.44
C PHE A 102 11.20 -2.63 -3.41
N PRO A 103 10.51 -3.45 -2.59
CA PRO A 103 9.04 -3.35 -2.49
C PRO A 103 8.55 -1.99 -2.04
N ASP A 104 9.17 -1.38 -1.03
CA ASP A 104 8.79 -0.03 -0.58
C ASP A 104 8.97 0.99 -1.70
N SER A 105 10.06 0.88 -2.44
CA SER A 105 10.34 1.77 -3.57
C SER A 105 9.31 1.61 -4.70
N GLN A 106 8.85 0.38 -4.95
CA GLN A 106 7.78 0.14 -5.92
C GLN A 106 6.47 0.79 -5.49
N ILE A 107 6.12 0.65 -4.23
CA ILE A 107 4.90 1.26 -3.67
C ILE A 107 4.99 2.78 -3.76
N ALA A 108 6.13 3.36 -3.36
CA ALA A 108 6.36 4.80 -3.46
C ALA A 108 6.24 5.29 -4.91
N ALA A 109 6.81 4.54 -5.86
CA ALA A 109 6.77 4.88 -7.28
C ALA A 109 5.35 4.92 -7.82
N VAL A 110 4.53 3.92 -7.50
CA VAL A 110 3.14 3.87 -7.95
C VAL A 110 2.35 5.05 -7.36
N ALA A 111 2.55 5.37 -6.09
CA ALA A 111 1.90 6.53 -5.48
C ALA A 111 2.33 7.83 -6.19
N LYS A 112 3.62 8.00 -6.43
CA LYS A 112 4.17 9.23 -6.99
C LYS A 112 3.67 9.50 -8.41
N VAL A 113 3.75 8.51 -9.30
CA VAL A 113 3.37 8.73 -10.70
C VAL A 113 1.85 8.84 -10.89
N ASN A 114 1.06 8.37 -9.93
CA ASN A 114 -0.39 8.52 -9.94
C ASN A 114 -0.87 9.71 -9.11
N HIS A 115 0.04 10.51 -8.58
CA HIS A 115 -0.26 11.72 -7.79
C HIS A 115 -1.13 11.42 -6.57
N LEU A 116 -0.84 10.30 -5.88
CA LEU A 116 -1.59 9.85 -4.71
C LEU A 116 -0.78 10.07 -3.44
N ILE A 117 -1.50 10.30 -2.34
CA ILE A 117 -0.92 10.33 -1.00
C ILE A 117 -0.74 8.89 -0.54
N LEU A 118 0.48 8.52 -0.15
CA LEU A 118 0.75 7.19 0.39
C LEU A 118 0.29 7.14 1.86
N VAL A 119 -0.54 6.16 2.20
CA VAL A 119 -1.03 5.96 3.56
C VAL A 119 -0.36 4.72 4.15
N THR A 120 0.40 4.91 5.23
CA THR A 120 1.16 3.83 5.86
C THR A 120 1.36 4.10 7.34
N ASN A 121 1.50 3.04 8.13
CA ASN A 121 1.94 3.14 9.53
C ASN A 121 3.48 3.27 9.64
N ASN A 122 4.19 2.93 8.57
CA ASN A 122 5.67 2.92 8.55
C ASN A 122 6.21 4.16 7.82
N VAL A 123 5.83 5.34 8.30
CA VAL A 123 6.18 6.62 7.67
C VAL A 123 7.70 6.77 7.49
N SER A 124 8.50 6.31 8.46
CA SER A 124 9.96 6.44 8.40
C SER A 124 10.57 5.72 7.20
N ASP A 125 9.95 4.63 6.72
CA ASP A 125 10.46 3.88 5.57
C ASP A 125 10.36 4.66 4.27
N TYR A 126 9.54 5.72 4.24
CA TYR A 126 9.25 6.50 3.04
C TYR A 126 9.77 7.93 3.08
N GLN A 127 10.41 8.36 4.18
CA GLN A 127 10.86 9.76 4.35
C GLN A 127 11.94 10.20 3.37
N GLY A 128 12.74 9.26 2.87
CA GLY A 128 13.84 9.58 1.96
C GLY A 128 13.40 9.91 0.54
N PHE A 129 12.20 9.53 0.14
CA PHE A 129 11.72 9.72 -1.23
C PHE A 129 11.37 11.18 -1.50
N PHE A 130 11.79 11.67 -2.68
CA PHE A 130 11.61 13.07 -3.05
C PHE A 130 10.15 13.37 -3.36
N ASP A 131 9.63 14.41 -2.71
CA ASP A 131 8.31 14.98 -2.99
C ASP A 131 7.18 13.94 -2.94
N LEU A 132 7.28 12.98 -2.02
CA LEU A 132 6.25 11.98 -1.78
C LEU A 132 5.41 12.39 -0.57
N ASP A 133 4.12 12.56 -0.76
CA ASP A 133 3.19 12.85 0.32
C ASP A 133 2.83 11.55 1.05
N VAL A 134 3.03 11.54 2.37
CA VAL A 134 2.80 10.36 3.21
C VAL A 134 1.92 10.76 4.39
N GLN A 135 0.91 9.94 4.68
CA GLN A 135 0.05 10.09 5.86
C GLN A 135 0.02 8.79 6.68
N ASN A 136 -0.16 8.95 7.97
CA ASN A 136 -0.39 7.82 8.89
C ASN A 136 -1.82 7.90 9.44
N TRP A 137 -2.65 6.92 9.09
CA TRP A 137 -4.04 6.90 9.54
C TRP A 137 -4.23 6.24 10.91
N PHE A 138 -3.16 5.77 11.52
CA PHE A 138 -3.19 5.27 12.91
C PHE A 138 -3.15 6.42 13.94
N GLN A 139 -2.94 7.64 13.45
CA GLN A 139 -2.84 8.81 14.32
C GLN A 139 -3.99 9.78 14.10
#